data_ba523537c2a077c612af27e8e150740d
#
_entry.id   ba523537c2a077c612af27e8e150740d
#
_cell.length_a   1.000
_cell.length_b   1.000
_cell.length_c   1.000
_cell.angle_alpha   90.00
_cell.angle_beta   90.00
_cell.angle_gamma   90.00
#
_symmetry.space_group_name_H-M   'P 1'
#
loop_
_entity.id
_entity.type
_entity.pdbx_description
1 polymer ?
#
loop_
_entity_poly.entity_id
_entity_poly.type
_entity_poly.pdbx_seq_one_letter_code
_entity_poly.pdbx_strand_id
1 'polypeptide(L)'
;MEQHLKINKNFKAIIVCSRIFTITPISILFYQAHGLSFSQIMIMRIATFLSTSLIELPSGYIGDRIGYKKVVQIGLYLTLLSCLGHIFSDSFTSFMIWKIMWGVGLAMLSGADEAWYYASLMSLGRENQYGNNISEAHSMVQFITAFSLIISSALFFLDIRLPFAFNAIFFCVALVATKNLKDNKQLHNIKSVQGKKNNFSLESIYQIINHTNIYFLFADVLFVSTTIFM
;
A
#
# COMPACT_ATOMS: atom_id res chain seq x y z
N MET A 1 -16.16 -13.37 22.16
CA MET A 1 -16.25 -13.92 20.79
C MET A 1 -16.58 -12.83 19.77
N GLU A 2 -17.55 -12.00 20.03
CA GLU A 2 -18.01 -10.93 19.13
C GLU A 2 -16.94 -9.86 18.80
N GLN A 3 -16.17 -9.41 19.79
CA GLN A 3 -15.11 -8.42 19.61
C GLN A 3 -13.99 -8.92 18.69
N HIS A 4 -13.64 -10.19 18.77
CA HIS A 4 -12.64 -10.82 17.90
C HIS A 4 -13.10 -10.88 16.44
N LEU A 5 -14.36 -11.30 16.22
CA LEU A 5 -14.93 -11.34 14.87
C LEU A 5 -14.94 -9.94 14.23
N LYS A 6 -15.26 -8.91 15.00
CA LYS A 6 -15.25 -7.52 14.53
C LYS A 6 -13.85 -7.02 14.18
N ILE A 7 -12.85 -7.37 14.99
CA ILE A 7 -11.43 -7.03 14.72
C ILE A 7 -10.98 -7.69 13.42
N ASN A 8 -11.21 -9.00 13.29
CA ASN A 8 -10.79 -9.77 12.13
C ASN A 8 -11.42 -9.26 10.84
N LYS A 9 -12.74 -8.97 10.87
CA LYS A 9 -13.48 -8.41 9.72
C LYS A 9 -12.94 -7.04 9.30
N ASN A 10 -12.68 -6.15 10.25
CA ASN A 10 -12.18 -4.81 9.93
C ASN A 10 -10.75 -4.85 9.39
N PHE A 11 -9.84 -5.68 9.94
CA PHE A 11 -8.49 -5.83 9.40
C PHE A 11 -8.50 -6.46 8.01
N LYS A 12 -9.31 -7.49 7.76
CA LYS A 12 -9.48 -8.04 6.42
C LYS A 12 -9.97 -6.96 5.44
N ALA A 13 -10.94 -6.14 5.84
CA ALA A 13 -11.40 -5.03 5.01
C ALA A 13 -10.29 -4.01 4.72
N ILE A 14 -9.46 -3.65 5.71
CA ILE A 14 -8.32 -2.74 5.51
C ILE A 14 -7.33 -3.35 4.52
N ILE A 15 -6.87 -4.59 4.74
CA ILE A 15 -5.89 -5.26 3.89
C ILE A 15 -6.42 -5.42 2.47
N VAL A 16 -7.66 -5.88 2.30
CA VAL A 16 -8.27 -6.06 0.98
C VAL A 16 -8.42 -4.72 0.27
N CYS A 17 -9.04 -3.73 0.90
CA CYS A 17 -9.32 -2.46 0.25
C CYS A 17 -8.05 -1.63 -0.03
N SER A 18 -7.00 -1.75 0.79
CA SER A 18 -5.74 -1.03 0.56
C SER A 18 -4.87 -1.64 -0.54
N ARG A 19 -5.09 -2.89 -0.91
CA ARG A 19 -4.27 -3.65 -1.89
C ARG A 19 -4.98 -3.93 -3.21
N ILE A 20 -6.20 -3.45 -3.39
CA ILE A 20 -6.90 -3.53 -4.68
C ILE A 20 -6.39 -2.43 -5.60
N PHE A 21 -5.54 -2.80 -6.57
CA PHE A 21 -4.96 -1.88 -7.53
C PHE A 21 -5.65 -1.99 -8.90
N THR A 22 -6.86 -1.46 -8.99
CA THR A 22 -7.67 -1.47 -10.23
C THR A 22 -7.06 -0.64 -11.35
N ILE A 23 -6.22 0.32 -11.02
CA ILE A 23 -5.65 1.30 -11.96
C ILE A 23 -4.45 0.74 -12.72
N THR A 24 -3.74 -0.25 -12.17
CA THR A 24 -2.43 -0.71 -12.68
C THR A 24 -2.45 -1.05 -14.17
N PRO A 25 -3.39 -1.87 -14.71
CA PRO A 25 -3.37 -2.28 -16.11
C PRO A 25 -3.74 -1.15 -17.06
N ILE A 26 -4.61 -0.23 -16.65
CA ILE A 26 -5.10 0.86 -17.47
C ILE A 26 -4.31 2.16 -17.31
N SER A 27 -3.37 2.21 -16.35
CA SER A 27 -2.61 3.42 -16.06
C SER A 27 -1.83 3.96 -17.25
N ILE A 28 -1.26 3.07 -18.08
CA ILE A 28 -0.53 3.47 -19.29
C ILE A 28 -1.47 4.14 -20.27
N LEU A 29 -2.62 3.52 -20.55
CA LEU A 29 -3.64 4.07 -21.47
C LEU A 29 -4.16 5.42 -20.98
N PHE A 30 -4.36 5.55 -19.65
CA PHE A 30 -4.79 6.79 -19.03
C PHE A 30 -3.79 7.93 -19.28
N TYR A 31 -2.50 7.72 -19.07
CA TYR A 31 -1.49 8.74 -19.28
C TYR A 31 -1.26 9.03 -20.77
N GLN A 32 -1.34 8.03 -21.63
CA GLN A 32 -1.28 8.24 -23.09
C GLN A 32 -2.47 9.05 -23.59
N ALA A 33 -3.67 8.83 -23.05
CA ALA A 33 -4.86 9.65 -23.38
C ALA A 33 -4.69 11.13 -22.99
N HIS A 34 -3.84 11.44 -21.99
CA HIS A 34 -3.43 12.79 -21.62
C HIS A 34 -2.19 13.30 -22.40
N GLY A 35 -1.78 12.59 -23.46
CA GLY A 35 -0.67 13.01 -24.32
C GLY A 35 0.73 12.76 -23.76
N LEU A 36 0.88 11.97 -22.68
CA LEU A 36 2.18 11.67 -22.14
C LEU A 36 2.89 10.61 -23.00
N SER A 37 4.18 10.83 -23.25
CA SER A 37 5.03 9.86 -23.93
C SER A 37 5.32 8.65 -23.02
N PHE A 38 5.64 7.52 -23.63
CA PHE A 38 6.02 6.31 -22.90
C PHE A 38 7.20 6.54 -21.95
N SER A 39 8.19 7.34 -22.37
CA SER A 39 9.34 7.70 -21.53
C SER A 39 8.92 8.47 -20.28
N GLN A 40 7.99 9.42 -20.38
CA GLN A 40 7.45 10.15 -19.24
C GLN A 40 6.71 9.22 -18.26
N ILE A 41 5.95 8.26 -18.79
CA ILE A 41 5.26 7.26 -17.97
C ILE A 41 6.26 6.39 -17.21
N MET A 42 7.35 5.97 -17.86
CA MET A 42 8.41 5.19 -17.20
C MET A 42 9.14 6.00 -16.12
N ILE A 43 9.42 7.27 -16.34
CA ILE A 43 10.01 8.16 -15.33
C ILE A 43 9.09 8.27 -14.11
N MET A 44 7.77 8.41 -14.29
CA MET A 44 6.81 8.41 -13.18
C MET A 44 6.80 7.08 -12.41
N ARG A 45 6.92 5.94 -13.09
CA ARG A 45 7.04 4.63 -12.44
C ARG A 45 8.31 4.53 -11.59
N ILE A 46 9.45 4.94 -12.14
CA ILE A 46 10.73 4.99 -11.41
C ILE A 46 10.59 5.89 -10.18
N ALA A 47 10.01 7.08 -10.31
CA ALA A 47 9.79 8.00 -9.20
C ALA A 47 8.90 7.41 -8.11
N THR A 48 7.81 6.72 -8.49
CA THR A 48 6.95 6.00 -7.53
C THR A 48 7.75 4.95 -6.77
N PHE A 49 8.52 4.15 -7.51
CA PHE A 49 9.34 3.09 -6.93
C PHE A 49 10.39 3.65 -5.95
N LEU A 50 11.15 4.67 -6.37
CA LEU A 50 12.15 5.31 -5.52
C LEU A 50 11.51 5.91 -4.25
N SER A 51 10.37 6.59 -4.39
CA SER A 51 9.68 7.15 -3.22
C SER A 51 9.18 6.06 -2.26
N THR A 52 8.69 4.93 -2.77
CA THR A 52 8.32 3.78 -1.95
C THR A 52 9.53 3.22 -1.20
N SER A 53 10.61 2.90 -1.91
CA SER A 53 11.81 2.29 -1.32
C SER A 53 12.50 3.21 -0.30
N LEU A 54 12.56 4.50 -0.56
CA LEU A 54 13.15 5.48 0.37
C LEU A 54 12.34 5.63 1.67
N ILE A 55 11.03 5.53 1.59
CA ILE A 55 10.14 5.74 2.75
C ILE A 55 9.85 4.44 3.50
N GLU A 56 10.03 3.28 2.89
CA GLU A 56 9.73 1.98 3.53
C GLU A 56 10.54 1.78 4.83
N LEU A 57 11.82 2.09 4.83
CA LEU A 57 12.65 2.00 6.04
C LEU A 57 12.23 3.01 7.13
N PRO A 58 12.06 4.33 6.83
CA PRO A 58 11.57 5.29 7.80
C PRO A 58 10.16 4.98 8.31
N SER A 59 9.27 4.41 7.49
CA SER A 59 7.88 4.12 7.86
C SER A 59 7.78 3.14 9.03
N GLY A 60 8.63 2.12 9.06
CA GLY A 60 8.73 1.19 10.19
C GLY A 60 9.13 1.89 11.49
N TYR A 61 10.14 2.76 11.45
CA TYR A 61 10.57 3.55 12.60
C TYR A 61 9.48 4.54 13.08
N ILE A 62 8.78 5.17 12.14
CA ILE A 62 7.63 6.04 12.45
C ILE A 62 6.53 5.21 13.12
N GLY A 63 6.23 4.01 12.62
CA GLY A 63 5.25 3.09 13.20
C GLY A 63 5.55 2.72 14.64
N ASP A 64 6.82 2.47 14.93
CA ASP A 64 7.26 2.19 16.30
C ASP A 64 7.09 3.40 17.26
N ARG A 65 7.15 4.65 16.74
CA ARG A 65 7.03 5.87 17.56
C ARG A 65 5.61 6.38 17.72
N ILE A 66 4.86 6.51 16.63
CA ILE A 66 3.53 7.13 16.65
C ILE A 66 2.38 6.12 16.70
N GLY A 67 2.69 4.83 16.55
CA GLY A 67 1.73 3.72 16.50
C GLY A 67 1.33 3.33 15.07
N TYR A 68 1.24 2.04 14.83
CA TYR A 68 0.96 1.47 13.50
C TYR A 68 -0.40 1.92 12.94
N LYS A 69 -1.42 2.07 13.78
CA LYS A 69 -2.73 2.60 13.36
C LYS A 69 -2.61 3.94 12.65
N LYS A 70 -1.85 4.87 13.21
CA LYS A 70 -1.67 6.21 12.65
C LYS A 70 -0.91 6.16 11.33
N VAL A 71 0.13 5.31 11.24
CA VAL A 71 0.90 5.13 10.00
C VAL A 71 0.01 4.59 8.89
N VAL A 72 -0.81 3.57 9.17
CA VAL A 72 -1.79 3.03 8.22
C VAL A 72 -2.79 4.11 7.78
N GLN A 73 -3.30 4.91 8.72
CA GLN A 73 -4.22 6.01 8.37
C GLN A 73 -3.55 7.06 7.49
N ILE A 74 -2.31 7.47 7.79
CA ILE A 74 -1.55 8.42 6.95
C ILE A 74 -1.34 7.83 5.55
N GLY A 75 -0.93 6.57 5.44
CA GLY A 75 -0.76 5.88 4.16
C GLY A 75 -2.05 5.87 3.33
N LEU A 76 -3.18 5.51 3.95
CA LEU A 76 -4.49 5.52 3.30
C LEU A 76 -4.94 6.93 2.87
N TYR A 77 -4.66 7.96 3.66
CA TYR A 77 -4.95 9.35 3.28
C TYR A 77 -4.11 9.81 2.09
N LEU A 78 -2.81 9.50 2.08
CA LEU A 78 -1.92 9.85 0.97
C LEU A 78 -2.32 9.15 -0.33
N THR A 79 -2.64 7.86 -0.28
CA THR A 79 -3.10 7.10 -1.45
C THR A 79 -4.46 7.58 -1.95
N LEU A 80 -5.40 7.87 -1.05
CA LEU A 80 -6.70 8.46 -1.41
C LEU A 80 -6.52 9.83 -2.08
N LEU A 81 -5.72 10.70 -1.49
CA LEU A 81 -5.46 12.04 -2.03
C LEU A 81 -4.77 11.96 -3.38
N SER A 82 -3.86 11.00 -3.57
CA SER A 82 -3.24 10.72 -4.86
C SER A 82 -4.27 10.28 -5.91
N CYS A 83 -5.22 9.39 -5.58
CA CYS A 83 -6.31 9.03 -6.49
C CYS A 83 -7.13 10.24 -6.92
N LEU A 84 -7.53 11.07 -5.97
CA LEU A 84 -8.30 12.28 -6.25
C LEU A 84 -7.48 13.27 -7.09
N GLY A 85 -6.20 13.44 -6.77
CA GLY A 85 -5.30 14.30 -7.53
C GLY A 85 -5.15 13.87 -8.99
N HIS A 86 -5.13 12.57 -9.29
CA HIS A 86 -5.09 12.08 -10.66
C HIS A 86 -6.35 12.43 -11.46
N ILE A 87 -7.52 12.49 -10.81
CA ILE A 87 -8.79 12.84 -11.46
C ILE A 87 -8.76 14.28 -11.99
N PHE A 88 -8.10 15.18 -11.27
CA PHE A 88 -8.06 16.62 -11.57
C PHE A 88 -6.77 17.07 -12.29
N SER A 89 -5.92 16.14 -12.67
CA SER A 89 -4.62 16.43 -13.28
C SER A 89 -4.66 16.22 -14.79
N ASP A 90 -3.97 17.11 -15.52
CA ASP A 90 -3.85 17.06 -16.96
C ASP A 90 -2.40 17.30 -17.46
N SER A 91 -1.42 17.45 -16.55
CA SER A 91 -0.02 17.70 -16.90
C SER A 91 0.94 16.66 -16.33
N PHE A 92 2.07 16.43 -17.00
CA PHE A 92 3.13 15.53 -16.54
C PHE A 92 3.59 15.86 -15.11
N THR A 93 3.84 17.14 -14.83
CA THR A 93 4.32 17.56 -13.50
C THR A 93 3.30 17.28 -12.41
N SER A 94 2.01 17.52 -12.67
CA SER A 94 0.93 17.24 -11.76
C SER A 94 0.84 15.72 -11.49
N PHE A 95 0.83 14.91 -12.53
CA PHE A 95 0.83 13.45 -12.39
C PHE A 95 2.06 12.93 -11.63
N MET A 96 3.24 13.52 -11.85
CA MET A 96 4.47 13.15 -11.15
C MET A 96 4.34 13.35 -9.64
N ILE A 97 3.82 14.50 -9.21
CA ILE A 97 3.61 14.80 -7.78
C ILE A 97 2.69 13.76 -7.15
N TRP A 98 1.57 13.45 -7.79
CA TRP A 98 0.63 12.47 -7.27
C TRP A 98 1.19 11.04 -7.28
N LYS A 99 2.02 10.69 -8.26
CA LYS A 99 2.72 9.41 -8.31
C LYS A 99 3.73 9.25 -7.18
N ILE A 100 4.49 10.28 -6.87
CA ILE A 100 5.41 10.28 -5.71
C ILE A 100 4.60 10.14 -4.41
N MET A 101 3.51 10.90 -4.26
CA MET A 101 2.63 10.80 -3.09
C MET A 101 2.02 9.40 -2.95
N TRP A 102 1.61 8.78 -4.06
CA TRP A 102 1.16 7.39 -4.10
C TRP A 102 2.23 6.45 -3.54
N GLY A 103 3.46 6.56 -4.02
CA GLY A 103 4.59 5.75 -3.55
C GLY A 103 4.86 5.90 -2.04
N VAL A 104 4.83 7.13 -1.53
CA VAL A 104 4.94 7.41 -0.08
C VAL A 104 3.80 6.75 0.69
N GLY A 105 2.58 6.87 0.20
CA GLY A 105 1.40 6.24 0.81
C GLY A 105 1.52 4.71 0.88
N LEU A 106 1.97 4.08 -0.22
CA LEU A 106 2.21 2.63 -0.26
C LEU A 106 3.29 2.20 0.73
N ALA A 107 4.39 2.94 0.82
CA ALA A 107 5.47 2.65 1.76
C ALA A 107 4.99 2.70 3.22
N MET A 108 4.09 3.64 3.54
CA MET A 108 3.49 3.73 4.86
C MET A 108 2.52 2.59 5.17
N LEU A 109 1.88 2.01 4.16
CA LEU A 109 1.01 0.84 4.32
C LEU A 109 1.81 -0.45 4.42
N SER A 110 2.96 -0.53 3.72
CA SER A 110 3.80 -1.71 3.66
C SER A 110 4.25 -2.15 5.05
N GLY A 111 3.81 -3.34 5.45
CA GLY A 111 4.13 -3.92 6.75
C GLY A 111 3.44 -3.32 7.98
N ALA A 112 3.00 -2.07 7.94
CA ALA A 112 2.36 -1.42 9.08
C ALA A 112 0.96 -1.98 9.37
N ASP A 113 0.20 -2.31 8.34
CA ASP A 113 -1.13 -2.93 8.45
C ASP A 113 -1.04 -4.33 9.04
N GLU A 114 -0.09 -5.13 8.60
CA GLU A 114 0.16 -6.49 9.09
C GLU A 114 0.71 -6.49 10.52
N ALA A 115 1.66 -5.60 10.82
CA ALA A 115 2.20 -5.43 12.16
C ALA A 115 1.11 -5.01 13.15
N TRP A 116 0.23 -4.08 12.75
CA TRP A 116 -0.91 -3.67 13.57
C TRP A 116 -1.90 -4.82 13.80
N TYR A 117 -2.17 -5.62 12.75
CA TYR A 117 -3.04 -6.78 12.86
C TYR A 117 -2.48 -7.83 13.81
N TYR A 118 -1.20 -8.20 13.62
CA TYR A 118 -0.51 -9.14 14.51
C TYR A 118 -0.57 -8.71 15.97
N ALA A 119 -0.26 -7.44 16.23
CA ALA A 119 -0.35 -6.85 17.55
C ALA A 119 -1.74 -6.94 18.18
N SER A 120 -2.74 -6.71 17.36
CA SER A 120 -4.13 -6.76 17.81
C SER A 120 -4.56 -8.18 18.17
N LEU A 121 -4.09 -9.19 17.43
CA LEU A 121 -4.32 -10.60 17.76
C LEU A 121 -3.54 -11.02 19.03
N MET A 122 -2.29 -10.58 19.14
CA MET A 122 -1.44 -10.86 20.31
C MET A 122 -2.09 -10.33 21.61
N SER A 123 -2.69 -9.15 21.58
CA SER A 123 -3.40 -8.59 22.74
C SER A 123 -4.63 -9.39 23.16
N LEU A 124 -5.11 -10.28 22.30
CA LEU A 124 -6.22 -11.20 22.55
C LEU A 124 -5.77 -12.64 22.85
N GLY A 125 -4.44 -12.90 22.87
CA GLY A 125 -3.87 -14.25 23.02
C GLY A 125 -4.21 -15.18 21.85
N ARG A 126 -4.30 -14.63 20.60
CA ARG A 126 -4.72 -15.37 19.41
C ARG A 126 -3.74 -15.21 18.24
N GLU A 127 -2.47 -14.99 18.52
CA GLU A 127 -1.40 -14.85 17.54
C GLU A 127 -1.30 -16.06 16.60
N ASN A 128 -1.63 -17.26 17.07
CA ASN A 128 -1.62 -18.50 16.27
C ASN A 128 -2.60 -18.45 15.08
N GLN A 129 -3.60 -17.56 15.10
CA GLN A 129 -4.56 -17.41 14.01
C GLN A 129 -4.08 -16.43 12.94
N TYR A 130 -2.98 -15.71 13.18
CA TYR A 130 -2.49 -14.69 12.25
C TYR A 130 -2.21 -15.26 10.86
N GLY A 131 -1.44 -16.36 10.78
CA GLY A 131 -1.05 -16.98 9.51
C GLY A 131 -2.25 -17.35 8.63
N ASN A 132 -3.25 -18.00 9.19
CA ASN A 132 -4.45 -18.40 8.44
C ASN A 132 -5.26 -17.18 8.00
N ASN A 133 -5.44 -16.21 8.89
CA ASN A 133 -6.24 -15.03 8.60
C ASN A 133 -5.60 -14.11 7.55
N ILE A 134 -4.26 -13.96 7.58
CA ILE A 134 -3.55 -13.15 6.61
C ILE A 134 -3.53 -13.82 5.22
N SER A 135 -3.34 -15.14 5.17
CA SER A 135 -3.40 -15.90 3.92
C SER A 135 -4.79 -15.81 3.27
N GLU A 136 -5.85 -15.90 4.08
CA GLU A 136 -7.22 -15.71 3.60
C GLU A 136 -7.45 -14.29 3.06
N ALA A 137 -6.94 -13.26 3.76
CA ALA A 137 -7.03 -11.87 3.29
C ALA A 137 -6.29 -11.69 1.96
N HIS A 138 -5.08 -12.23 1.81
CA HIS A 138 -4.33 -12.16 0.55
C HIS A 138 -5.04 -12.92 -0.59
N SER A 139 -5.63 -14.09 -0.31
CA SER A 139 -6.43 -14.81 -1.30
C SER A 139 -7.63 -13.97 -1.77
N MET A 140 -8.34 -13.31 -0.82
CA MET A 140 -9.42 -12.38 -1.16
C MET A 140 -8.93 -11.20 -2.02
N VAL A 141 -7.74 -10.63 -1.71
CA VAL A 141 -7.13 -9.57 -2.54
C VAL A 141 -6.97 -10.04 -3.97
N GLN A 142 -6.41 -11.23 -4.21
CA GLN A 142 -6.20 -11.77 -5.55
C GLN A 142 -7.51 -11.92 -6.32
N PHE A 143 -8.53 -12.53 -5.70
CA PHE A 143 -9.84 -12.70 -6.34
C PHE A 143 -10.51 -11.37 -6.66
N ILE A 144 -10.58 -10.46 -5.70
CA ILE A 144 -11.23 -9.15 -5.89
C ILE A 144 -10.45 -8.32 -6.91
N THR A 145 -9.11 -8.39 -6.92
CA THR A 145 -8.29 -7.72 -7.92
C THR A 145 -8.62 -8.23 -9.33
N ALA A 146 -8.71 -9.54 -9.52
CA ALA A 146 -9.05 -10.10 -10.83
C ALA A 146 -10.41 -9.58 -11.35
N PHE A 147 -11.45 -9.55 -10.52
CA PHE A 147 -12.74 -8.97 -10.89
C PHE A 147 -12.68 -7.45 -11.09
N SER A 148 -11.95 -6.76 -10.26
CA SER A 148 -11.84 -5.29 -10.35
C SER A 148 -11.08 -4.84 -11.60
N LEU A 149 -10.20 -5.66 -12.18
CA LEU A 149 -9.58 -5.39 -13.47
C LEU A 149 -10.62 -5.32 -14.60
N ILE A 150 -11.57 -6.24 -14.62
CA ILE A 150 -12.66 -6.26 -15.61
C ILE A 150 -13.53 -5.02 -15.46
N ILE A 151 -13.95 -4.72 -14.22
CA ILE A 151 -14.77 -3.54 -13.91
C ILE A 151 -14.02 -2.25 -14.27
N SER A 152 -12.74 -2.17 -13.93
CA SER A 152 -11.91 -1.01 -14.20
C SER A 152 -11.76 -0.75 -15.70
N SER A 153 -11.61 -1.80 -16.51
CA SER A 153 -11.58 -1.68 -17.96
C SER A 153 -12.90 -1.16 -18.51
N ALA A 154 -14.03 -1.69 -18.03
CA ALA A 154 -15.35 -1.21 -18.44
C ALA A 154 -15.58 0.27 -18.05
N LEU A 155 -15.18 0.66 -16.83
CA LEU A 155 -15.25 2.05 -16.38
C LEU A 155 -14.39 2.99 -17.22
N PHE A 156 -13.22 2.54 -17.65
CA PHE A 156 -12.33 3.33 -18.52
C PHE A 156 -12.96 3.67 -19.87
N PHE A 157 -13.77 2.76 -20.44
CA PHE A 157 -14.51 3.04 -21.69
C PHE A 157 -15.64 4.05 -21.52
N LEU A 158 -16.18 4.20 -20.30
CA LEU A 158 -17.20 5.22 -20.02
C LEU A 158 -16.56 6.59 -19.79
N ASP A 159 -15.54 6.65 -18.94
CA ASP A 159 -14.72 7.84 -18.70
C ASP A 159 -13.36 7.38 -18.15
N ILE A 160 -12.29 7.94 -18.71
CA ILE A 160 -10.90 7.60 -18.37
C ILE A 160 -10.56 7.87 -16.90
N ARG A 161 -11.31 8.72 -16.20
CA ARG A 161 -11.12 9.13 -14.80
C ARG A 161 -11.86 8.23 -13.81
N LEU A 162 -12.90 7.52 -14.24
CA LEU A 162 -13.74 6.68 -13.36
C LEU A 162 -12.96 5.58 -12.62
N PRO A 163 -11.96 4.90 -13.19
CA PRO A 163 -11.18 3.91 -12.46
C PRO A 163 -10.46 4.48 -11.22
N PHE A 164 -10.01 5.72 -11.27
CA PHE A 164 -9.41 6.40 -10.12
C PHE A 164 -10.45 6.71 -9.04
N ALA A 165 -11.64 7.17 -9.44
CA ALA A 165 -12.75 7.39 -8.52
C ALA A 165 -13.20 6.08 -7.86
N PHE A 166 -13.27 4.99 -8.62
CA PHE A 166 -13.60 3.67 -8.12
C PHE A 166 -12.56 3.19 -7.10
N ASN A 167 -11.26 3.35 -7.37
CA ASN A 167 -10.20 3.01 -6.44
C ASN A 167 -10.26 3.87 -5.15
N ALA A 168 -10.58 5.16 -5.27
CA ALA A 168 -10.74 6.05 -4.13
C ALA A 168 -11.82 5.58 -3.15
N ILE A 169 -12.91 4.94 -3.63
CA ILE A 169 -13.95 4.36 -2.79
C ILE A 169 -13.38 3.27 -1.87
N PHE A 170 -12.50 2.40 -2.37
CA PHE A 170 -11.86 1.37 -1.54
C PHE A 170 -11.00 1.98 -0.44
N PHE A 171 -10.23 3.02 -0.74
CA PHE A 171 -9.44 3.72 0.29
C PHE A 171 -10.34 4.41 1.34
N CYS A 172 -11.47 4.97 0.93
CA CYS A 172 -12.45 5.50 1.88
C CYS A 172 -13.02 4.40 2.80
N VAL A 173 -13.37 3.24 2.25
CA VAL A 173 -13.86 2.08 3.03
C VAL A 173 -12.77 1.61 4.02
N ALA A 174 -11.51 1.51 3.56
CA ALA A 174 -10.39 1.16 4.42
C ALA A 174 -10.22 2.17 5.57
N LEU A 175 -10.28 3.47 5.28
CA LEU A 175 -10.20 4.52 6.31
C LEU A 175 -11.32 4.43 7.33
N VAL A 176 -12.55 4.17 6.91
CA VAL A 176 -13.69 3.96 7.82
C VAL A 176 -13.45 2.74 8.71
N ALA A 177 -12.93 1.63 8.12
CA ALA A 177 -12.61 0.43 8.88
C ALA A 177 -11.55 0.68 9.97
N THR A 178 -10.56 1.56 9.72
CA THR A 178 -9.55 1.90 10.73
C THR A 178 -10.13 2.62 11.95
N LYS A 179 -11.20 3.40 11.80
CA LYS A 179 -11.84 4.12 12.92
C LYS A 179 -12.45 3.15 13.94
N ASN A 180 -12.94 2.01 13.48
CA ASN A 180 -13.61 1.01 14.32
C ASN A 180 -12.62 0.15 15.12
N LEU A 181 -11.32 0.28 14.89
CA LEU A 181 -10.28 -0.48 15.56
C LEU A 181 -9.56 0.38 16.60
N LYS A 182 -9.24 -0.23 17.74
CA LYS A 182 -8.47 0.44 18.80
C LYS A 182 -6.98 0.43 18.46
N ASP A 183 -6.29 1.47 18.86
CA ASP A 183 -4.83 1.52 18.82
C ASP A 183 -4.28 0.74 20.03
N ASN A 184 -3.52 -0.30 19.75
CA ASN A 184 -2.95 -1.14 20.83
C ASN A 184 -1.56 -0.63 21.21
N LYS A 185 -1.51 0.24 22.20
CA LYS A 185 -0.27 0.79 22.76
C LYS A 185 0.66 -0.26 23.41
N GLN A 186 0.20 -1.50 23.58
CA GLN A 186 0.98 -2.56 24.25
C GLN A 186 2.23 -2.99 23.48
N LEU A 187 2.25 -2.87 22.14
CA LEU A 187 3.47 -3.11 21.36
C LEU A 187 4.60 -2.12 21.66
N HIS A 188 4.25 -0.90 22.02
CA HIS A 188 5.22 0.10 22.43
C HIS A 188 6.00 -0.35 23.68
N ASN A 189 5.35 -1.09 24.60
CA ASN A 189 5.95 -1.55 25.82
C ASN A 189 6.74 -2.87 25.64
N ILE A 190 6.34 -3.76 24.73
CA ILE A 190 7.01 -5.06 24.53
C ILE A 190 8.35 -4.86 23.83
N LYS A 191 8.43 -4.00 22.81
CA LYS A 191 9.71 -3.70 22.13
C LYS A 191 10.65 -2.84 23.00
N SER A 192 10.14 -1.98 23.87
CA SER A 192 10.99 -1.24 24.82
C SER A 192 11.71 -2.15 25.83
N VAL A 193 11.16 -3.33 26.08
CA VAL A 193 11.78 -4.35 26.95
C VAL A 193 12.79 -5.23 26.18
N GLN A 194 12.58 -5.47 24.89
CA GLN A 194 13.49 -6.26 24.04
C GLN A 194 14.48 -5.42 23.21
N GLY A 195 14.24 -4.13 23.06
CA GLY A 195 15.02 -3.22 22.20
C GLY A 195 16.16 -2.53 22.94
N LYS A 196 17.21 -3.27 23.32
CA LYS A 196 18.54 -2.65 23.41
C LYS A 196 18.90 -2.03 22.05
N LYS A 197 18.97 -0.68 22.04
CA LYS A 197 19.73 0.16 21.12
C LYS A 197 20.22 -0.53 19.81
N ASN A 198 19.38 -0.67 18.85
CA ASN A 198 19.89 -0.67 17.47
C ASN A 198 19.95 0.79 17.04
N ASN A 199 21.11 1.40 17.20
CA ASN A 199 21.44 2.64 16.52
C ASN A 199 21.25 2.39 15.03
N PHE A 200 20.37 3.14 14.41
CA PHE A 200 20.17 3.17 12.97
C PHE A 200 21.50 3.67 12.35
N SER A 201 22.36 2.76 11.96
CA SER A 201 23.63 3.09 11.34
C SER A 201 23.49 2.98 9.81
N LEU A 202 24.21 3.81 9.10
CA LEU A 202 24.30 3.73 7.62
C LEU A 202 24.78 2.35 7.16
N GLU A 203 25.53 1.63 7.99
CA GLU A 203 25.94 0.24 7.74
C GLU A 203 24.76 -0.74 7.70
N SER A 204 23.74 -0.54 8.54
CA SER A 204 22.52 -1.37 8.52
C SER A 204 21.76 -1.17 7.20
N ILE A 205 21.72 0.05 6.70
CA ILE A 205 21.11 0.37 5.38
C ILE A 205 21.89 -0.30 4.27
N TYR A 206 23.21 -0.23 4.31
CA TYR A 206 24.09 -0.84 3.29
C TYR A 206 23.98 -2.38 3.26
N GLN A 207 23.89 -3.02 4.41
CA GLN A 207 23.70 -4.48 4.49
C GLN A 207 22.32 -4.92 3.98
N ILE A 208 21.27 -4.15 4.21
CA ILE A 208 19.92 -4.45 3.70
C ILE A 208 19.86 -4.27 2.19
N ILE A 209 20.49 -3.21 1.65
CA ILE A 209 20.53 -2.96 0.20
C ILE A 209 21.32 -4.06 -0.52
N ASN A 210 22.37 -4.59 0.11
CA ASN A 210 23.25 -5.57 -0.53
C ASN A 210 22.71 -7.01 -0.50
N HIS A 211 21.75 -7.34 0.36
CA HIS A 211 21.42 -8.75 0.59
C HIS A 211 20.10 -9.27 0.00
N THR A 212 19.13 -8.47 -0.35
CA THR A 212 17.81 -9.10 -0.63
C THR A 212 16.99 -8.51 -1.77
N ASN A 213 17.10 -7.25 -2.10
CA ASN A 213 16.03 -6.59 -2.85
C ASN A 213 16.32 -6.23 -4.31
N ILE A 214 17.58 -6.24 -4.76
CA ILE A 214 17.92 -5.88 -6.14
C ILE A 214 17.33 -6.89 -7.14
N TYR A 215 17.32 -8.18 -6.81
CA TYR A 215 16.77 -9.22 -7.68
C TYR A 215 15.23 -9.17 -7.76
N PHE A 216 14.53 -8.91 -6.64
CA PHE A 216 13.08 -8.70 -6.64
C PHE A 216 12.70 -7.44 -7.42
N LEU A 217 13.47 -6.39 -7.30
CA LEU A 217 13.32 -5.15 -8.04
C LEU A 217 13.46 -5.31 -9.55
N PHE A 218 14.47 -6.05 -9.98
CA PHE A 218 14.65 -6.40 -11.39
C PHE A 218 13.55 -7.36 -11.89
N ALA A 219 13.10 -8.29 -11.05
CA ALA A 219 12.03 -9.21 -11.41
C ALA A 219 10.69 -8.50 -11.64
N ASP A 220 10.31 -7.54 -10.80
CA ASP A 220 9.08 -6.76 -10.98
C ASP A 220 9.15 -5.84 -12.20
N VAL A 221 10.29 -5.20 -12.44
CA VAL A 221 10.49 -4.39 -13.65
C VAL A 221 10.48 -5.26 -14.91
N LEU A 222 11.10 -6.44 -14.87
CA LEU A 222 11.10 -7.39 -15.98
C LEU A 222 9.71 -8.01 -16.20
N PHE A 223 8.98 -8.37 -15.14
CA PHE A 223 7.64 -8.95 -15.25
C PHE A 223 6.65 -7.95 -15.85
N VAL A 224 6.74 -6.67 -15.46
CA VAL A 224 5.93 -5.61 -16.07
C VAL A 224 6.34 -5.32 -17.51
N SER A 225 7.63 -5.42 -17.85
CA SER A 225 8.09 -5.23 -19.24
C SER A 225 7.65 -6.37 -20.15
N THR A 226 7.65 -7.61 -19.67
CA THR A 226 7.24 -8.78 -20.48
C THR A 226 5.71 -8.81 -20.73
N THR A 227 4.90 -8.29 -19.80
CA THR A 227 3.43 -8.18 -20.00
C THR A 227 3.04 -7.07 -21.00
N ILE A 228 3.97 -6.19 -21.38
CA ILE A 228 3.73 -5.09 -22.34
C ILE A 228 4.10 -5.50 -23.77
N PHE A 229 4.92 -6.54 -23.96
CA PHE A 229 5.39 -6.98 -25.28
C PHE A 229 4.69 -8.25 -25.80
N MET A 230 3.71 -8.80 -25.08
CA MET A 230 2.74 -9.78 -25.59
C MET A 230 1.38 -9.13 -25.81
#